data_d373970aa20ff452600cf2fb09067036
#
_entry.id   d373970aa20ff452600cf2fb09067036
#
_cell.length_a   1.000
_cell.length_b   1.000
_cell.length_c   1.000
_cell.angle_alpha   90.00
_cell.angle_beta   90.00
_cell.angle_gamma   90.00
#
_symmetry.space_group_name_H-M   'P 1'
#
loop_
_entity.id
_entity.type
_entity.pdbx_description
1 polymer ?
#
loop_
_entity_poly.entity_id
_entity_poly.type
_entity_poly.pdbx_seq_one_letter_code
_entity_poly.pdbx_strand_id
1 'polypeptide(L)'
;PLANYIDYERYGRDIAMDEQGRFTDEGYVRVASERWDRQFNGELDDIPDEYRITGSGEAAERDGTIAVLVVEPGKEPYVKEIDSGLESLQHEVGGCIEAIYPYEDPVALVCNEEGKLEGLPLNRALRDEDGDIYDVVAGTFMVVGLTDDSFGSLTVEQMQKFSDHFKVP
;
A
#
# COMPACT_ATOMS: atom_id res chain seq x y z
N PRO A 1 11.40 -31.42 9.79
CA PRO A 1 11.56 -30.12 9.20
C PRO A 1 12.99 -29.93 8.73
N LEU A 2 13.18 -29.95 7.40
CA LEU A 2 14.51 -29.86 6.73
C LEU A 2 15.13 -28.45 6.86
N ALA A 3 14.36 -27.46 7.26
CA ALA A 3 14.81 -26.07 7.39
C ALA A 3 16.00 -25.87 8.36
N ASN A 4 16.14 -26.73 9.37
CA ASN A 4 17.25 -26.66 10.34
C ASN A 4 18.55 -27.30 9.86
N TYR A 5 18.56 -27.90 8.65
CA TYR A 5 19.73 -28.55 8.07
C TYR A 5 20.33 -27.78 6.89
N ILE A 6 19.73 -26.67 6.50
CA ILE A 6 20.22 -25.82 5.41
C ILE A 6 21.04 -24.68 6.04
N ASP A 7 22.34 -24.71 5.81
CA ASP A 7 23.20 -23.55 6.06
C ASP A 7 22.99 -22.54 4.93
N TYR A 8 22.07 -21.61 5.16
CA TYR A 8 21.69 -20.59 4.17
C TYR A 8 22.84 -19.65 3.82
N GLU A 9 23.76 -19.38 4.77
CA GLU A 9 24.92 -18.56 4.48
C GLU A 9 25.90 -19.24 3.54
N ARG A 10 26.13 -20.53 3.76
CA ARG A 10 26.99 -21.35 2.89
C ARG A 10 26.36 -21.49 1.51
N TYR A 11 25.07 -21.82 1.46
CA TYR A 11 24.32 -21.92 0.22
C TYR A 11 24.34 -20.62 -0.58
N GLY A 12 24.13 -19.49 0.09
CA GLY A 12 24.20 -18.17 -0.55
C GLY A 12 25.59 -17.84 -1.12
N ARG A 13 26.67 -18.20 -0.39
CA ARG A 13 28.05 -18.03 -0.89
C ARG A 13 28.35 -18.92 -2.09
N ASP A 14 27.89 -20.16 -2.07
CA ASP A 14 28.10 -21.10 -3.18
C ASP A 14 27.36 -20.62 -4.44
N ILE A 15 26.13 -20.11 -4.34
CA ILE A 15 25.39 -19.49 -5.45
C ILE A 15 26.12 -18.23 -5.94
N ALA A 16 26.59 -17.38 -5.06
CA ALA A 16 27.29 -16.16 -5.45
C ALA A 16 28.57 -16.46 -6.26
N MET A 17 29.28 -17.54 -5.92
CA MET A 17 30.45 -17.98 -6.68
C MET A 17 30.08 -18.55 -8.06
N ASP A 18 29.02 -19.34 -8.11
CA ASP A 18 28.57 -20.02 -9.34
C ASP A 18 27.99 -19.03 -10.35
N GLU A 19 27.28 -18.02 -9.87
CA GLU A 19 26.62 -16.99 -10.67
C GLU A 19 27.47 -15.72 -10.89
N GLN A 20 28.72 -15.69 -10.39
CA GLN A 20 29.59 -14.50 -10.39
C GLN A 20 28.95 -13.26 -9.76
N GLY A 21 28.08 -13.50 -8.78
CA GLY A 21 27.43 -12.45 -8.01
C GLY A 21 28.17 -12.15 -6.72
N ARG A 22 27.75 -11.11 -6.03
CA ARG A 22 28.22 -10.80 -4.69
C ARG A 22 27.15 -10.15 -3.84
N PHE A 23 27.26 -10.34 -2.53
CA PHE A 23 26.45 -9.65 -1.56
C PHE A 23 27.00 -8.25 -1.28
N THR A 24 26.11 -7.29 -1.17
CA THR A 24 26.36 -5.91 -0.74
C THR A 24 25.48 -5.62 0.48
N ASP A 25 25.66 -4.48 1.12
CA ASP A 25 24.82 -4.05 2.26
C ASP A 25 23.35 -3.85 1.88
N GLU A 26 23.07 -3.68 0.57
CA GLU A 26 21.72 -3.46 0.04
C GLU A 26 21.09 -4.71 -0.61
N GLY A 27 21.82 -5.84 -0.67
CA GLY A 27 21.33 -7.08 -1.22
C GLY A 27 22.32 -7.85 -2.10
N TYR A 28 21.79 -8.82 -2.85
CA TYR A 28 22.58 -9.65 -3.75
C TYR A 28 22.58 -9.06 -5.16
N VAL A 29 23.79 -8.86 -5.71
CA VAL A 29 23.98 -8.33 -7.07
C VAL A 29 24.66 -9.39 -7.93
N ARG A 30 24.06 -9.71 -9.07
CA ARG A 30 24.60 -10.57 -10.10
C ARG A 30 24.88 -9.77 -11.37
N VAL A 31 26.06 -9.89 -11.90
CA VAL A 31 26.38 -9.31 -13.22
C VAL A 31 25.92 -10.31 -14.29
N ALA A 32 24.93 -9.91 -15.09
CA ALA A 32 24.56 -10.70 -16.26
C ALA A 32 25.73 -10.75 -17.23
N SER A 33 26.01 -11.94 -17.84
CA SER A 33 27.08 -12.14 -18.80
C SER A 33 26.84 -11.43 -20.14
N GLU A 34 25.72 -10.77 -20.28
CA GLU A 34 25.36 -10.02 -21.49
C GLU A 34 26.08 -8.66 -21.47
N ARG A 35 26.54 -8.26 -22.66
CA ARG A 35 27.21 -6.98 -22.87
C ARG A 35 26.20 -5.87 -22.60
N TRP A 36 26.54 -4.97 -21.66
CA TRP A 36 25.72 -3.78 -21.41
C TRP A 36 25.61 -2.93 -22.68
N ASP A 37 24.41 -2.65 -23.15
CA ASP A 37 24.16 -1.77 -24.27
C ASP A 37 24.48 -0.30 -23.95
N ARG A 38 24.41 0.05 -22.67
CA ARG A 38 24.77 1.36 -22.13
C ARG A 38 25.42 1.24 -20.76
N GLN A 39 26.36 2.14 -20.51
CA GLN A 39 27.02 2.27 -19.21
C GLN A 39 26.70 3.64 -18.64
N PHE A 40 26.18 3.67 -17.42
CA PHE A 40 25.90 4.91 -16.70
C PHE A 40 27.23 5.60 -16.31
N ASN A 41 27.42 6.85 -16.70
CA ASN A 41 28.61 7.64 -16.44
C ASN A 41 28.51 8.55 -15.21
N GLY A 42 27.35 8.53 -14.50
CA GLY A 42 27.08 9.36 -13.33
C GLY A 42 26.17 10.56 -13.61
N GLU A 43 25.76 10.78 -14.85
CA GLU A 43 24.85 11.86 -15.20
C GLU A 43 23.41 11.34 -15.43
N LEU A 44 22.42 11.98 -14.81
CA LEU A 44 21.02 11.57 -14.90
C LEU A 44 20.50 11.58 -16.36
N ASP A 45 21.05 12.42 -17.20
CA ASP A 45 20.65 12.51 -18.62
C ASP A 45 21.05 11.28 -19.45
N ASP A 46 21.97 10.44 -18.95
CA ASP A 46 22.34 9.19 -19.62
C ASP A 46 21.35 8.05 -19.37
N ILE A 47 20.42 8.21 -18.42
CA ILE A 47 19.37 7.23 -18.15
C ILE A 47 18.21 7.55 -19.12
N PRO A 48 17.83 6.63 -20.03
CA PRO A 48 16.63 6.81 -20.84
C PRO A 48 15.40 7.06 -19.98
N ASP A 49 14.51 7.95 -20.41
CA ASP A 49 13.34 8.35 -19.63
C ASP A 49 12.47 7.17 -19.19
N GLU A 50 12.42 6.10 -19.97
CA GLU A 50 11.72 4.84 -19.69
C GLU A 50 12.29 4.07 -18.46
N TYR A 51 13.55 4.35 -18.06
CA TYR A 51 14.22 3.70 -16.92
C TYR A 51 14.52 4.69 -15.78
N ARG A 52 14.14 5.95 -15.95
CA ARG A 52 14.25 6.91 -14.86
C ARG A 52 13.18 6.62 -13.82
N ILE A 53 13.57 5.96 -12.75
CA ILE A 53 12.79 6.02 -11.52
C ILE A 53 13.10 7.39 -10.93
N THR A 54 12.31 8.39 -11.29
CA THR A 54 12.40 9.70 -10.65
C THR A 54 11.90 9.53 -9.22
N GLY A 55 12.81 9.13 -8.34
CA GLY A 55 12.57 9.04 -6.90
C GLY A 55 12.63 10.39 -6.18
N SER A 56 12.59 11.49 -6.91
CA SER A 56 12.09 12.75 -6.42
C SER A 56 10.70 12.88 -7.03
N GLY A 57 9.70 12.40 -6.27
CA GLY A 57 8.32 12.48 -6.71
C GLY A 57 7.94 13.89 -7.14
N GLU A 58 8.08 14.14 -8.40
CA GLU A 58 6.90 14.55 -9.10
C GLU A 58 6.07 13.26 -9.21
N ALA A 59 5.37 12.95 -8.13
CA ALA A 59 4.11 12.27 -8.26
C ALA A 59 3.49 12.96 -9.46
N ALA A 60 3.27 12.22 -10.56
CA ALA A 60 2.44 12.72 -11.64
C ALA A 60 1.35 13.49 -10.94
N GLU A 61 1.27 14.80 -11.18
CA GLU A 61 0.25 15.66 -10.64
C GLU A 61 -1.07 14.95 -10.91
N ARG A 62 -1.48 14.12 -9.99
CA ARG A 62 -2.86 13.69 -9.88
C ARG A 62 -3.54 14.90 -9.29
N ASP A 63 -3.71 15.89 -10.17
CA ASP A 63 -4.48 17.09 -9.95
C ASP A 63 -5.88 16.63 -9.61
N GLY A 64 -6.12 16.38 -8.31
CA GLY A 64 -7.44 15.97 -7.89
C GLY A 64 -7.51 15.64 -6.41
N THR A 65 -8.38 16.36 -5.75
CA THR A 65 -8.96 15.92 -4.49
C THR A 65 -9.94 14.78 -4.76
N ILE A 66 -10.00 13.82 -3.83
CA ILE A 66 -11.00 12.76 -3.83
C ILE A 66 -11.91 12.90 -2.62
N ALA A 67 -13.19 12.64 -2.84
CA ALA A 67 -14.17 12.61 -1.77
C ALA A 67 -14.23 11.20 -1.18
N VAL A 68 -13.87 11.08 0.08
CA VAL A 68 -13.77 9.81 0.83
C VAL A 68 -14.70 9.83 2.03
N LEU A 69 -15.06 8.66 2.53
CA LEU A 69 -15.78 8.53 3.79
C LEU A 69 -14.81 8.17 4.91
N VAL A 70 -14.62 9.06 5.86
CA VAL A 70 -13.75 8.85 7.02
C VAL A 70 -14.54 8.25 8.16
N VAL A 71 -14.00 7.21 8.77
CA VAL A 71 -14.58 6.48 9.90
C VAL A 71 -13.59 6.47 11.06
N GLU A 72 -13.83 7.30 12.05
CA GLU A 72 -13.03 7.35 13.27
C GLU A 72 -13.60 6.44 14.38
N PRO A 73 -12.75 5.93 15.29
CA PRO A 73 -13.22 5.15 16.41
C PRO A 73 -14.26 5.90 17.26
N GLY A 74 -15.42 5.29 17.46
CA GLY A 74 -16.49 5.85 18.31
C GLY A 74 -17.22 7.07 17.75
N LYS A 75 -16.97 7.45 16.50
CA LYS A 75 -17.66 8.57 15.83
C LYS A 75 -18.52 8.08 14.67
N GLU A 76 -19.49 8.90 14.27
CA GLU A 76 -20.25 8.67 13.04
C GLU A 76 -19.34 8.95 11.81
N PRO A 77 -19.51 8.17 10.73
CA PRO A 77 -18.79 8.42 9.48
C PRO A 77 -19.11 9.80 8.91
N TYR A 78 -18.13 10.42 8.26
CA TYR A 78 -18.33 11.70 7.59
C TYR A 78 -17.55 11.77 6.28
N VAL A 79 -18.07 12.51 5.33
CA VAL A 79 -17.43 12.73 4.03
C VAL A 79 -16.36 13.83 4.19
N LYS A 80 -15.19 13.59 3.60
CA LYS A 80 -14.09 14.54 3.54
C LYS A 80 -13.47 14.56 2.15
N GLU A 81 -13.09 15.72 1.68
CA GLU A 81 -12.23 15.87 0.50
C GLU A 81 -10.78 15.87 0.96
N ILE A 82 -9.98 15.01 0.37
CA ILE A 82 -8.55 14.90 0.62
C ILE A 82 -7.78 14.88 -0.71
N ASP A 83 -6.51 15.18 -0.67
CA ASP A 83 -5.63 14.97 -1.81
C ASP A 83 -5.50 13.47 -2.11
N SER A 84 -5.49 13.10 -3.39
CA SER A 84 -5.41 11.70 -3.82
C SER A 84 -4.03 11.06 -3.65
N GLY A 85 -3.04 11.84 -3.23
CA GLY A 85 -1.66 11.40 -3.03
C GLY A 85 -1.49 10.48 -1.81
N LEU A 86 -0.47 9.64 -1.86
CA LEU A 86 -0.14 8.68 -0.79
C LEU A 86 0.04 9.36 0.57
N GLU A 87 0.73 10.50 0.61
CA GLU A 87 0.99 11.24 1.85
C GLU A 87 -0.30 11.69 2.56
N SER A 88 -1.30 12.10 1.78
CA SER A 88 -2.61 12.49 2.32
C SER A 88 -3.35 11.30 2.92
N LEU A 89 -3.34 10.16 2.22
CA LEU A 89 -3.93 8.92 2.73
C LEU A 89 -3.25 8.45 4.01
N GLN A 90 -1.92 8.45 4.05
CA GLN A 90 -1.13 8.11 5.23
C GLN A 90 -1.40 9.05 6.41
N HIS A 91 -1.54 10.35 6.13
CA HIS A 91 -1.87 11.35 7.15
C HIS A 91 -3.23 11.08 7.81
N GLU A 92 -4.24 10.70 7.02
CA GLU A 92 -5.60 10.45 7.53
C GLU A 92 -5.67 9.21 8.42
N VAL A 93 -4.94 8.14 8.09
CA VAL A 93 -4.93 6.91 8.90
C VAL A 93 -3.86 6.90 9.99
N GLY A 94 -2.92 7.87 9.95
CA GLY A 94 -1.87 8.04 10.94
C GLY A 94 -0.71 7.06 10.82
N GLY A 95 -0.40 6.56 9.62
CA GLY A 95 0.71 5.62 9.39
C GLY A 95 0.77 5.06 7.98
N CYS A 96 1.50 3.98 7.78
CA CYS A 96 1.50 3.25 6.51
C CYS A 96 0.10 2.72 6.21
N ILE A 97 -0.29 2.76 4.93
CA ILE A 97 -1.62 2.33 4.52
C ILE A 97 -1.65 0.87 4.10
N GLU A 98 -2.72 0.19 4.50
CA GLU A 98 -3.19 -1.07 3.91
C GLU A 98 -4.53 -0.83 3.23
N ALA A 99 -4.72 -1.39 2.04
CA ALA A 99 -5.99 -1.37 1.34
C ALA A 99 -6.61 -2.77 1.32
N ILE A 100 -7.82 -2.89 1.83
CA ILE A 100 -8.59 -4.14 1.86
C ILE A 100 -9.87 -3.99 1.04
N TYR A 101 -10.34 -5.08 0.46
CA TYR A 101 -11.44 -5.11 -0.51
C TYR A 101 -12.54 -6.06 -0.04
N PRO A 102 -13.27 -5.73 1.05
CA PRO A 102 -14.26 -6.63 1.64
C PRO A 102 -15.61 -6.62 0.94
N TYR A 103 -15.80 -5.79 -0.07
CA TYR A 103 -17.10 -5.61 -0.75
C TYR A 103 -16.99 -5.88 -2.25
N GLU A 104 -18.09 -6.30 -2.86
CA GLU A 104 -18.21 -6.40 -4.33
C GLU A 104 -18.28 -5.05 -5.03
N ASP A 105 -18.66 -3.99 -4.30
CA ASP A 105 -18.65 -2.62 -4.82
C ASP A 105 -17.23 -2.18 -5.19
N PRO A 106 -17.07 -1.30 -6.20
CA PRO A 106 -15.76 -0.76 -6.58
C PRO A 106 -15.27 0.27 -5.55
N VAL A 107 -15.00 -0.20 -4.35
CA VAL A 107 -14.45 0.58 -3.23
C VAL A 107 -13.36 -0.19 -2.52
N ALA A 108 -12.48 0.52 -1.82
CA ALA A 108 -11.52 -0.05 -0.89
C ALA A 108 -11.67 0.57 0.49
N LEU A 109 -11.35 -0.20 1.51
CA LEU A 109 -11.08 0.31 2.86
C LEU A 109 -9.58 0.56 2.97
N VAL A 110 -9.20 1.79 3.29
CA VAL A 110 -7.81 2.18 3.54
C VAL A 110 -7.63 2.44 5.02
N CYS A 111 -6.77 1.67 5.66
CA CYS A 111 -6.51 1.73 7.10
C CYS A 111 -5.01 1.76 7.40
N ASN A 112 -4.65 1.94 8.67
CA ASN A 112 -3.27 1.82 9.11
C ASN A 112 -2.87 0.34 9.16
N GLU A 113 -1.83 -0.04 8.39
CA GLU A 113 -1.30 -1.41 8.30
C GLU A 113 -0.89 -1.97 9.66
N GLU A 114 -0.30 -1.14 10.52
CA GLU A 114 0.21 -1.54 11.83
C GLU A 114 -0.75 -1.17 12.98
N GLY A 115 -1.96 -0.67 12.69
CA GLY A 115 -2.87 -0.12 13.67
C GLY A 115 -3.18 -1.04 14.86
N LYS A 116 -3.30 -2.35 14.62
CA LYS A 116 -3.47 -3.37 15.69
C LYS A 116 -2.20 -3.56 16.51
N LEU A 117 -1.03 -3.55 15.86
CA LEU A 117 0.28 -3.72 16.50
C LEU A 117 0.64 -2.50 17.34
N GLU A 118 0.28 -1.32 16.88
CA GLU A 118 0.45 -0.05 17.60
C GLU A 118 -0.55 0.13 18.75
N GLY A 119 -1.55 -0.74 18.84
CA GLY A 119 -2.58 -0.68 19.87
C GLY A 119 -3.56 0.48 19.67
N LEU A 120 -3.82 0.88 18.43
CA LEU A 120 -4.82 1.89 18.14
C LEU A 120 -6.21 1.43 18.59
N PRO A 121 -7.12 2.34 18.96
CA PRO A 121 -8.47 1.98 19.38
C PRO A 121 -9.18 1.14 18.30
N LEU A 122 -9.84 0.07 18.73
CA LEU A 122 -10.68 -0.73 17.83
C LEU A 122 -11.82 0.15 17.30
N ASN A 123 -12.11 -0.01 16.00
CA ASN A 123 -13.10 0.80 15.30
C ASN A 123 -14.31 -0.04 14.89
N ARG A 124 -14.35 -0.54 13.68
CA ARG A 124 -15.48 -1.29 13.12
C ARG A 124 -15.12 -2.74 12.87
N ALA A 125 -16.06 -3.63 13.15
CA ALA A 125 -15.95 -5.04 12.78
C ALA A 125 -16.31 -5.23 11.31
N LEU A 126 -15.50 -6.03 10.62
CA LEU A 126 -15.76 -6.49 9.27
C LEU A 126 -16.49 -7.83 9.35
N ARG A 127 -17.57 -7.94 8.60
CA ARG A 127 -18.44 -9.12 8.60
C ARG A 127 -18.50 -9.73 7.21
N ASP A 128 -18.60 -11.04 7.19
CA ASP A 128 -18.87 -11.80 5.96
C ASP A 128 -20.35 -11.77 5.59
N GLU A 129 -20.72 -12.50 4.54
CA GLU A 129 -22.10 -12.60 4.02
C GLU A 129 -23.05 -13.25 5.02
N ASP A 130 -22.56 -14.09 5.92
CA ASP A 130 -23.35 -14.75 6.97
C ASP A 130 -23.52 -13.84 8.20
N GLY A 131 -22.82 -12.70 8.23
CA GLY A 131 -22.82 -11.73 9.32
C GLY A 131 -21.83 -12.02 10.43
N ASP A 132 -20.98 -13.03 10.26
CA ASP A 132 -19.94 -13.38 11.20
C ASP A 132 -18.76 -12.40 11.11
N ILE A 133 -18.22 -12.02 12.26
CA ILE A 133 -17.06 -11.12 12.33
C ILE A 133 -15.81 -11.92 11.96
N TYR A 134 -15.15 -11.55 10.87
CA TYR A 134 -13.88 -12.15 10.47
C TYR A 134 -12.68 -11.24 10.78
N ASP A 135 -12.87 -9.93 10.91
CA ASP A 135 -11.83 -8.99 11.31
C ASP A 135 -12.38 -7.74 11.99
N VAL A 136 -11.49 -6.96 12.62
CA VAL A 136 -11.79 -5.66 13.23
C VAL A 136 -10.72 -4.66 12.82
N VAL A 137 -11.13 -3.52 12.28
CA VAL A 137 -10.21 -2.42 11.95
C VAL A 137 -9.82 -1.67 13.23
N ALA A 138 -8.54 -1.34 13.38
CA ALA A 138 -8.03 -0.50 14.46
C ALA A 138 -7.60 0.87 13.91
N GLY A 139 -7.89 1.92 14.66
CA GLY A 139 -7.61 3.31 14.25
C GLY A 139 -8.64 3.87 13.27
N THR A 140 -8.35 5.02 12.72
CA THR A 140 -9.14 5.66 11.66
C THR A 140 -8.94 4.89 10.36
N PHE A 141 -10.01 4.72 9.61
CA PHE A 141 -9.94 4.22 8.25
C PHE A 141 -10.83 5.04 7.31
N MET A 142 -10.63 4.87 6.02
CA MET A 142 -11.40 5.53 4.99
C MET A 142 -12.00 4.51 4.04
N VAL A 143 -13.19 4.83 3.51
CA VAL A 143 -13.71 4.17 2.30
C VAL A 143 -13.41 5.08 1.13
N VAL A 144 -12.76 4.54 0.11
CA VAL A 144 -12.37 5.24 -1.11
C VAL A 144 -12.98 4.54 -2.32
N GLY A 145 -13.29 5.28 -3.36
CA GLY A 145 -13.71 4.70 -4.63
C GLY A 145 -12.53 4.07 -5.36
N LEU A 146 -12.81 3.15 -6.28
CA LEU A 146 -11.81 2.57 -7.17
C LEU A 146 -12.01 3.11 -8.59
N THR A 147 -10.90 3.46 -9.22
CA THR A 147 -10.80 3.75 -10.66
C THR A 147 -9.98 2.66 -11.34
N ASP A 148 -9.81 2.73 -12.65
CA ASP A 148 -9.06 1.72 -13.41
C ASP A 148 -7.61 1.58 -12.91
N ASP A 149 -7.00 2.68 -12.43
CA ASP A 149 -5.58 2.71 -12.08
C ASP A 149 -5.29 3.16 -10.63
N SER A 150 -6.30 3.65 -9.89
CA SER A 150 -6.04 4.29 -8.58
C SER A 150 -7.27 4.41 -7.70
N PHE A 151 -7.06 4.95 -6.50
CA PHE A 151 -8.15 5.41 -5.65
C PHE A 151 -8.80 6.66 -6.24
N GLY A 152 -10.11 6.77 -6.09
CA GLY A 152 -10.91 7.87 -6.57
C GLY A 152 -11.99 8.31 -5.58
N SER A 153 -12.79 9.26 -6.00
CA SER A 153 -13.92 9.72 -5.21
C SER A 153 -15.01 8.66 -5.12
N LEU A 154 -15.65 8.56 -3.97
CA LEU A 154 -16.90 7.82 -3.83
C LEU A 154 -18.00 8.51 -4.60
N THR A 155 -18.91 7.72 -5.16
CA THR A 155 -20.18 8.23 -5.67
C THR A 155 -21.11 8.59 -4.52
N VAL A 156 -22.13 9.41 -4.78
CA VAL A 156 -23.13 9.79 -3.77
C VAL A 156 -23.83 8.56 -3.20
N GLU A 157 -24.13 7.57 -4.04
CA GLU A 157 -24.76 6.32 -3.62
C GLU A 157 -23.85 5.50 -2.70
N GLN A 158 -22.55 5.41 -3.02
CA GLN A 158 -21.56 4.74 -2.19
C GLN A 158 -21.39 5.47 -0.85
N MET A 159 -21.30 6.80 -0.85
CA MET A 159 -21.21 7.59 0.38
C MET A 159 -22.39 7.30 1.30
N GLN A 160 -23.63 7.29 0.78
CA GLN A 160 -24.81 7.01 1.58
C GLN A 160 -24.81 5.57 2.10
N LYS A 161 -24.54 4.59 1.22
CA LYS A 161 -24.50 3.17 1.56
C LYS A 161 -23.51 2.89 2.69
N PHE A 162 -22.27 3.34 2.55
CA PHE A 162 -21.21 3.08 3.53
C PHE A 162 -21.32 3.94 4.79
N SER A 163 -21.91 5.14 4.69
CA SER A 163 -22.25 5.93 5.87
C SER A 163 -23.27 5.21 6.75
N ASP A 164 -24.31 4.64 6.16
CA ASP A 164 -25.30 3.87 6.90
C ASP A 164 -24.72 2.55 7.43
N HIS A 165 -23.86 1.89 6.64
CA HIS A 165 -23.20 0.63 7.03
C HIS A 165 -22.31 0.80 8.25
N PHE A 166 -21.53 1.89 8.32
CA PHE A 166 -20.59 2.16 9.41
C PHE A 166 -21.13 3.10 10.49
N LYS A 167 -22.42 3.42 10.47
CA LYS A 167 -23.02 4.37 11.41
C LYS A 167 -22.92 3.93 12.87
N VAL A 168 -22.99 2.62 13.10
CA VAL A 168 -22.92 2.04 14.46
C VAL A 168 -21.57 1.36 14.65
N PRO A 169 -20.85 1.63 15.76
CA PRO A 169 -19.61 0.96 16.11
C PRO A 169 -19.74 -0.54 16.29
#